data_a7dc16565a9300d53eb9fc05816ca694
#
_entry.id   a7dc16565a9300d53eb9fc05816ca694
#
_cell.length_a   1.000
_cell.length_b   1.000
_cell.length_c   1.000
_cell.angle_alpha   90.00
_cell.angle_beta   90.00
_cell.angle_gamma   90.00
#
_symmetry.space_group_name_H-M   'P 1'
#
loop_
_entity.id
_entity.type
_entity.pdbx_description
1 polymer ?
#
loop_
_entity_poly.entity_id
_entity_poly.type
_entity_poly.pdbx_seq_one_letter_code
_entity_poly.pdbx_strand_id
1 'polypeptide(L)'
;MQLSDFGSWGSRSFGIGPQFSLPLFDGGRLRGVLELREAQQQEAAIIYQQTVLRAWHEIDDQLTTYNASQLRRDSLAEAVRQNRIALDTAQQQYVEGVVDFVTVLTVQGALLATQEQWVESSTGVSLAAVGLYKALGGGWESVYPLAVTAQR
;
A
#
# COMPACT_ATOMS: atom_id res chain seq x y z
N MET A 1 42.54 27.66 -47.22
CA MET A 1 41.80 27.87 -45.94
C MET A 1 42.88 28.24 -44.92
N GLN A 2 42.85 29.46 -44.41
CA GLN A 2 43.77 29.89 -43.36
C GLN A 2 43.13 29.66 -42.00
N LEU A 3 43.91 29.11 -41.06
CA LEU A 3 43.39 28.82 -39.68
C LEU A 3 42.97 30.11 -38.94
N SER A 4 43.30 31.29 -39.43
CA SER A 4 42.90 32.60 -38.91
C SER A 4 41.40 32.92 -39.09
N ASP A 5 40.69 32.20 -39.95
CA ASP A 5 39.25 32.41 -40.21
C ASP A 5 38.31 31.61 -39.29
N PHE A 6 38.90 30.77 -38.42
CA PHE A 6 38.11 30.02 -37.43
C PHE A 6 37.54 30.99 -36.36
N GLY A 7 36.23 31.11 -36.37
CA GLY A 7 35.49 31.92 -35.36
C GLY A 7 35.12 33.34 -35.83
N SER A 8 35.47 33.74 -37.04
CA SER A 8 35.01 35.01 -37.62
C SER A 8 33.50 34.91 -38.01
N TRP A 9 32.81 36.06 -37.99
CA TRP A 9 31.40 36.10 -38.42
C TRP A 9 31.19 35.64 -39.87
N GLY A 10 32.17 35.81 -40.73
CA GLY A 10 32.14 35.38 -42.14
C GLY A 10 32.26 33.88 -42.37
N SER A 11 32.69 33.09 -41.38
CA SER A 11 32.82 31.65 -41.46
C SER A 11 31.57 30.89 -40.94
N ARG A 12 30.55 31.62 -40.52
CA ARG A 12 29.27 31.02 -40.06
C ARG A 12 28.32 30.88 -41.22
N SER A 13 27.92 29.64 -41.50
CA SER A 13 26.82 29.35 -42.44
C SER A 13 25.68 28.70 -41.67
N PHE A 14 24.48 29.19 -41.90
CA PHE A 14 23.27 28.55 -41.42
C PHE A 14 22.27 28.51 -42.57
N GLY A 15 21.50 27.42 -42.63
CA GLY A 15 20.45 27.24 -43.66
C GLY A 15 19.14 26.93 -42.96
N ILE A 16 18.07 27.63 -43.31
CA ILE A 16 16.71 27.32 -42.92
C ILE A 16 15.92 27.01 -44.19
N GLY A 17 15.35 25.81 -44.24
CA GLY A 17 14.53 25.41 -45.38
C GLY A 17 13.61 24.23 -45.06
N PRO A 18 12.48 24.09 -45.74
CA PRO A 18 11.65 22.91 -45.61
C PRO A 18 12.36 21.69 -46.16
N GLN A 19 12.36 20.57 -45.40
CA GLN A 19 12.87 19.29 -45.84
C GLN A 19 11.71 18.31 -45.98
N PHE A 20 11.58 17.71 -47.18
CA PHE A 20 10.62 16.65 -47.45
C PHE A 20 11.36 15.33 -47.66
N SER A 21 10.93 14.28 -46.95
CA SER A 21 11.43 12.92 -47.11
C SER A 21 10.25 12.01 -47.41
N LEU A 22 10.25 11.37 -48.58
CA LEU A 22 9.24 10.40 -48.98
C LEU A 22 9.90 9.05 -49.23
N PRO A 23 9.76 8.06 -48.31
CA PRO A 23 10.25 6.71 -48.54
C PRO A 23 9.38 6.02 -49.61
N LEU A 24 9.92 5.79 -50.80
CA LEU A 24 9.21 5.11 -51.89
C LEU A 24 9.14 3.60 -51.70
N PHE A 25 10.14 3.03 -51.00
CA PHE A 25 10.20 1.62 -50.68
C PHE A 25 10.90 1.46 -49.33
N ASP A 26 10.18 0.86 -48.33
CA ASP A 26 10.64 0.69 -46.97
C ASP A 26 10.62 -0.77 -46.47
N GLY A 27 10.34 -1.74 -47.38
CA GLY A 27 10.27 -3.16 -47.06
C GLY A 27 9.18 -3.51 -46.05
N GLY A 28 8.16 -2.69 -45.87
CA GLY A 28 7.07 -2.90 -44.91
C GLY A 28 7.36 -2.36 -43.48
N ARG A 29 8.49 -1.67 -43.32
CA ARG A 29 8.92 -1.13 -42.00
C ARG A 29 7.86 -0.21 -41.37
N LEU A 30 7.26 0.69 -42.14
CA LEU A 30 6.24 1.62 -41.65
C LEU A 30 4.96 0.89 -41.22
N ARG A 31 4.56 -0.14 -41.99
CA ARG A 31 3.43 -0.98 -41.62
C ARG A 31 3.69 -1.76 -40.34
N GLY A 32 4.88 -2.38 -40.19
CA GLY A 32 5.26 -3.06 -38.98
C GLY A 32 5.34 -2.13 -37.76
N VAL A 33 5.77 -0.88 -37.94
CA VAL A 33 5.74 0.13 -36.87
C VAL A 33 4.29 0.49 -36.50
N LEU A 34 3.37 0.58 -37.47
CA LEU A 34 1.95 0.84 -37.19
C LEU A 34 1.36 -0.32 -36.36
N GLU A 35 1.52 -1.56 -36.81
CA GLU A 35 1.06 -2.75 -36.10
C GLU A 35 1.61 -2.82 -34.67
N LEU A 36 2.90 -2.49 -34.50
CA LEU A 36 3.53 -2.41 -33.16
C LEU A 36 2.81 -1.36 -32.28
N ARG A 37 2.52 -0.17 -32.81
CA ARG A 37 1.84 0.89 -32.05
C ARG A 37 0.40 0.52 -31.68
N GLU A 38 -0.31 -0.14 -32.57
CA GLU A 38 -1.66 -0.66 -32.29
C GLU A 38 -1.63 -1.72 -31.20
N ALA A 39 -0.67 -2.66 -31.25
CA ALA A 39 -0.48 -3.66 -30.20
C ALA A 39 -0.10 -3.02 -28.84
N GLN A 40 0.78 -2.02 -28.84
CA GLN A 40 1.14 -1.27 -27.61
C GLN A 40 -0.05 -0.50 -27.04
N GLN A 41 -0.94 0.02 -27.86
CA GLN A 41 -2.17 0.67 -27.39
C GLN A 41 -3.10 -0.35 -26.71
N GLN A 42 -3.26 -1.54 -27.29
CA GLN A 42 -4.05 -2.62 -26.68
C GLN A 42 -3.43 -3.09 -25.36
N GLU A 43 -2.12 -3.27 -25.33
CA GLU A 43 -1.38 -3.61 -24.11
C GLU A 43 -1.63 -2.58 -23.00
N ALA A 44 -1.52 -1.29 -23.31
CA ALA A 44 -1.75 -0.21 -22.35
C ALA A 44 -3.19 -0.23 -21.80
N ALA A 45 -4.19 -0.52 -22.64
CA ALA A 45 -5.57 -0.66 -22.20
C ALA A 45 -5.78 -1.85 -21.24
N ILE A 46 -5.13 -2.98 -21.51
CA ILE A 46 -5.18 -4.17 -20.65
C ILE A 46 -4.48 -3.89 -19.31
N ILE A 47 -3.31 -3.25 -19.34
CA ILE A 47 -2.57 -2.86 -18.12
C ILE A 47 -3.41 -1.93 -17.25
N TYR A 48 -4.11 -0.97 -17.87
CA TYR A 48 -5.03 -0.09 -17.14
C TYR A 48 -6.14 -0.89 -16.43
N GLN A 49 -6.81 -1.80 -17.15
CA GLN A 49 -7.86 -2.65 -16.58
C GLN A 49 -7.33 -3.51 -15.43
N GLN A 50 -6.16 -4.13 -15.60
CA GLN A 50 -5.51 -4.90 -14.54
C GLN A 50 -5.18 -4.04 -13.30
N THR A 51 -4.72 -2.82 -13.51
CA THR A 51 -4.40 -1.90 -12.42
C THR A 51 -5.64 -1.53 -11.62
N VAL A 52 -6.75 -1.22 -12.30
CA VAL A 52 -8.03 -0.93 -11.65
C VAL A 52 -8.55 -2.13 -10.87
N LEU A 53 -8.54 -3.33 -11.46
CA LEU A 53 -8.97 -4.54 -10.78
C LEU A 53 -8.10 -4.85 -9.56
N ARG A 54 -6.78 -4.68 -9.66
CA ARG A 54 -5.86 -4.87 -8.54
C ARG A 54 -6.17 -3.91 -7.41
N ALA A 55 -6.39 -2.63 -7.70
CA ALA A 55 -6.75 -1.64 -6.69
C ALA A 55 -8.06 -2.00 -5.97
N TRP A 56 -9.06 -2.50 -6.69
CA TRP A 56 -10.31 -2.97 -6.10
C TRP A 56 -10.09 -4.15 -5.14
N HIS A 57 -9.34 -5.16 -5.57
CA HIS A 57 -9.03 -6.31 -4.72
C HIS A 57 -8.20 -5.90 -3.49
N GLU A 58 -7.26 -4.99 -3.65
CA GLU A 58 -6.48 -4.48 -2.52
C GLU A 58 -7.36 -3.83 -1.45
N ILE A 59 -8.36 -3.04 -1.85
CA ILE A 59 -9.31 -2.42 -0.91
C ILE A 59 -10.16 -3.49 -0.22
N ASP A 60 -10.66 -4.48 -0.95
CA ASP A 60 -11.49 -5.57 -0.41
C ASP A 60 -10.71 -6.43 0.59
N ASP A 61 -9.47 -6.79 0.26
CA ASP A 61 -8.56 -7.53 1.13
C ASP A 61 -8.25 -6.75 2.41
N GLN A 62 -7.98 -5.44 2.31
CA GLN A 62 -7.71 -4.60 3.48
C GLN A 62 -8.96 -4.43 4.36
N LEU A 63 -10.13 -4.30 3.78
CA LEU A 63 -11.39 -4.23 4.52
C LEU A 63 -11.67 -5.53 5.27
N THR A 64 -11.48 -6.65 4.61
CA THR A 64 -11.63 -7.98 5.20
C THR A 64 -10.65 -8.18 6.36
N THR A 65 -9.38 -7.80 6.15
CA THR A 65 -8.32 -7.87 7.18
C THR A 65 -8.66 -6.98 8.37
N TYR A 66 -9.16 -5.78 8.15
CA TYR A 66 -9.56 -4.86 9.23
C TYR A 66 -10.72 -5.44 10.05
N ASN A 67 -11.77 -5.94 9.40
CA ASN A 67 -12.91 -6.55 10.08
C ASN A 67 -12.50 -7.79 10.89
N ALA A 68 -11.69 -8.68 10.31
CA ALA A 68 -11.18 -9.86 11.00
C ALA A 68 -10.31 -9.50 12.21
N SER A 69 -9.48 -8.45 12.09
CA SER A 69 -8.65 -7.95 13.20
C SER A 69 -9.50 -7.40 14.35
N GLN A 70 -10.59 -6.70 14.08
CA GLN A 70 -11.52 -6.23 15.10
C GLN A 70 -12.18 -7.39 15.83
N LEU A 71 -12.72 -8.36 15.11
CA LEU A 71 -13.35 -9.56 15.70
C LEU A 71 -12.38 -10.33 16.60
N ARG A 72 -11.13 -10.49 16.16
CA ARG A 72 -10.07 -11.13 16.95
C ARG A 72 -9.79 -10.35 18.24
N ARG A 73 -9.63 -9.02 18.17
CA ARG A 73 -9.42 -8.16 19.34
C ARG A 73 -10.56 -8.29 20.33
N ASP A 74 -11.80 -8.28 19.87
CA ASP A 74 -12.99 -8.34 20.73
C ASP A 74 -13.10 -9.72 21.40
N SER A 75 -12.80 -10.79 20.68
CA SER A 75 -12.73 -12.15 21.24
C SER A 75 -11.63 -12.28 22.30
N LEU A 76 -10.46 -11.68 22.08
CA LEU A 76 -9.38 -11.66 23.07
C LEU A 76 -9.70 -10.80 24.27
N ALA A 77 -10.40 -9.67 24.12
CA ALA A 77 -10.89 -8.86 25.22
C ALA A 77 -11.82 -9.66 26.14
N GLU A 78 -12.72 -10.45 25.55
CA GLU A 78 -13.58 -11.36 26.33
C GLU A 78 -12.78 -12.46 27.02
N ALA A 79 -11.79 -13.05 26.37
CA ALA A 79 -10.90 -14.04 26.97
C ALA A 79 -10.10 -13.46 28.15
N VAL A 80 -9.61 -12.23 28.06
CA VAL A 80 -8.98 -11.51 29.18
C VAL A 80 -9.95 -11.36 30.36
N ARG A 81 -11.20 -10.98 30.07
CA ARG A 81 -12.24 -10.85 31.11
C ARG A 81 -12.49 -12.18 31.83
N GLN A 82 -12.60 -13.27 31.07
CA GLN A 82 -12.83 -14.61 31.65
C GLN A 82 -11.62 -15.08 32.47
N ASN A 83 -10.40 -14.89 31.97
CA ASN A 83 -9.18 -15.25 32.71
C ASN A 83 -9.01 -14.42 33.99
N ARG A 84 -9.46 -13.18 34.00
CA ARG A 84 -9.48 -12.35 35.24
C ARG A 84 -10.43 -12.92 36.29
N ILE A 85 -11.64 -13.32 35.90
CA ILE A 85 -12.60 -13.98 36.79
C ILE A 85 -12.01 -15.30 37.31
N ALA A 86 -11.37 -16.08 36.45
CA ALA A 86 -10.72 -17.33 36.84
C ALA A 86 -9.61 -17.10 37.87
N LEU A 87 -8.79 -16.03 37.71
CA LEU A 87 -7.76 -15.66 38.66
C LEU A 87 -8.36 -15.28 40.01
N ASP A 88 -9.40 -14.43 40.02
CA ASP A 88 -10.08 -14.00 41.24
C ASP A 88 -10.65 -15.21 41.98
N THR A 89 -11.24 -16.17 41.27
CA THR A 89 -11.76 -17.42 41.85
C THR A 89 -10.63 -18.30 42.41
N ALA A 90 -9.53 -18.46 41.68
CA ALA A 90 -8.40 -19.24 42.17
C ALA A 90 -7.77 -18.63 43.40
N GLN A 91 -7.68 -17.32 43.51
CA GLN A 91 -7.19 -16.62 44.70
C GLN A 91 -8.08 -16.84 45.92
N GLN A 92 -9.42 -16.78 45.74
CA GLN A 92 -10.37 -17.08 46.82
C GLN A 92 -10.23 -18.53 47.32
N GLN A 93 -10.18 -19.49 46.38
CA GLN A 93 -10.00 -20.90 46.72
C GLN A 93 -8.66 -21.21 47.41
N TYR A 94 -7.61 -20.45 47.06
CA TYR A 94 -6.32 -20.56 47.77
C TYR A 94 -6.43 -20.05 49.20
N VAL A 95 -7.10 -18.93 49.44
CA VAL A 95 -7.31 -18.42 50.81
C VAL A 95 -8.15 -19.39 51.65
N GLU A 96 -9.10 -20.10 51.01
CA GLU A 96 -9.91 -21.13 51.66
C GLU A 96 -9.18 -22.48 51.85
N GLY A 97 -7.94 -22.58 51.31
CA GLY A 97 -7.13 -23.81 51.39
C GLY A 97 -7.58 -24.93 50.43
N VAL A 98 -8.43 -24.63 49.43
CA VAL A 98 -8.97 -25.60 48.47
C VAL A 98 -7.97 -25.92 47.34
N VAL A 99 -7.18 -24.92 46.90
CA VAL A 99 -6.15 -25.09 45.89
C VAL A 99 -4.78 -24.64 46.37
N ASP A 100 -3.73 -25.10 45.73
CA ASP A 100 -2.35 -24.72 46.04
C ASP A 100 -1.95 -23.39 45.33
N PHE A 101 -0.87 -22.81 45.78
CA PHE A 101 -0.34 -21.55 45.21
C PHE A 101 0.13 -21.71 43.75
N VAL A 102 0.58 -22.91 43.33
CA VAL A 102 1.00 -23.20 41.97
C VAL A 102 -0.18 -23.05 41.00
N THR A 103 -1.38 -23.44 41.44
CA THR A 103 -2.61 -23.24 40.67
C THR A 103 -2.87 -21.75 40.42
N VAL A 104 -2.74 -20.90 41.45
CA VAL A 104 -2.90 -19.43 41.29
C VAL A 104 -1.88 -18.87 40.31
N LEU A 105 -0.60 -19.27 40.40
CA LEU A 105 0.44 -18.83 39.48
C LEU A 105 0.18 -19.27 38.03
N THR A 106 -0.35 -20.49 37.86
CA THR A 106 -0.69 -21.01 36.54
C THR A 106 -1.79 -20.18 35.88
N VAL A 107 -2.88 -19.87 36.60
CA VAL A 107 -4.01 -19.06 36.13
C VAL A 107 -3.55 -17.61 35.88
N GLN A 108 -2.68 -17.06 36.71
CA GLN A 108 -2.08 -15.75 36.53
C GLN A 108 -1.23 -15.70 35.23
N GLY A 109 -0.43 -16.74 34.99
CA GLY A 109 0.34 -16.88 33.75
C GLY A 109 -0.56 -16.90 32.50
N ALA A 110 -1.69 -17.63 32.57
CA ALA A 110 -2.67 -17.66 31.49
C ALA A 110 -3.30 -16.28 31.23
N LEU A 111 -3.62 -15.52 32.28
CA LEU A 111 -4.14 -14.16 32.16
C LEU A 111 -3.11 -13.25 31.47
N LEU A 112 -1.85 -13.27 31.91
CA LEU A 112 -0.79 -12.44 31.33
C LEU A 112 -0.59 -12.75 29.84
N ALA A 113 -0.52 -14.03 29.46
CA ALA A 113 -0.39 -14.44 28.07
C ALA A 113 -1.57 -13.95 27.21
N THR A 114 -2.80 -14.01 27.73
CA THR A 114 -3.98 -13.54 27.01
C THR A 114 -4.01 -12.00 26.90
N GLN A 115 -3.55 -11.30 27.93
CA GLN A 115 -3.40 -9.84 27.89
C GLN A 115 -2.36 -9.40 26.84
N GLU A 116 -1.25 -10.09 26.73
CA GLU A 116 -0.23 -9.83 25.71
C GLU A 116 -0.82 -9.99 24.30
N GLN A 117 -1.54 -11.10 24.04
CA GLN A 117 -2.21 -11.32 22.76
C GLN A 117 -3.26 -10.26 22.45
N TRP A 118 -4.00 -9.78 23.44
CA TRP A 118 -4.97 -8.72 23.26
C TRP A 118 -4.32 -7.38 22.88
N VAL A 119 -3.20 -7.01 23.52
CA VAL A 119 -2.45 -5.80 23.20
C VAL A 119 -1.87 -5.88 21.78
N GLU A 120 -1.28 -7.04 21.41
CA GLU A 120 -0.78 -7.28 20.06
C GLU A 120 -1.91 -7.16 19.01
N SER A 121 -3.07 -7.79 19.29
CA SER A 121 -4.23 -7.71 18.41
C SER A 121 -4.77 -6.29 18.27
N SER A 122 -4.74 -5.49 19.35
CA SER A 122 -5.16 -4.07 19.32
C SER A 122 -4.23 -3.24 18.42
N THR A 123 -2.93 -3.51 18.47
CA THR A 123 -1.96 -2.93 17.54
C THR A 123 -2.24 -3.37 16.11
N GLY A 124 -2.58 -4.65 15.90
CA GLY A 124 -2.96 -5.19 14.60
C GLY A 124 -4.15 -4.48 13.97
N VAL A 125 -5.18 -4.13 14.76
CA VAL A 125 -6.33 -3.33 14.27
C VAL A 125 -5.87 -1.96 13.79
N SER A 126 -4.98 -1.29 14.52
CA SER A 126 -4.46 0.02 14.12
C SER A 126 -3.66 -0.05 12.82
N LEU A 127 -2.83 -1.08 12.66
CA LEU A 127 -2.07 -1.30 11.43
C LEU A 127 -2.98 -1.63 10.24
N ALA A 128 -4.01 -2.46 10.45
CA ALA A 128 -5.00 -2.77 9.42
C ALA A 128 -5.81 -1.53 8.99
N ALA A 129 -6.16 -0.65 9.93
CA ALA A 129 -6.81 0.63 9.63
C ALA A 129 -5.92 1.53 8.76
N VAL A 130 -4.61 1.61 9.06
CA VAL A 130 -3.65 2.35 8.23
C VAL A 130 -3.52 1.71 6.84
N GLY A 131 -3.49 0.37 6.76
CA GLY A 131 -3.48 -0.37 5.50
C GLY A 131 -4.68 -0.04 4.63
N LEU A 132 -5.87 -0.08 5.21
CA LEU A 132 -7.12 0.29 4.53
C LEU A 132 -7.10 1.75 4.05
N TYR A 133 -6.65 2.68 4.90
CA TYR A 133 -6.55 4.10 4.54
C TYR A 133 -5.60 4.32 3.36
N LYS A 134 -4.46 3.62 3.33
CA LYS A 134 -3.51 3.65 2.21
C LYS A 134 -4.10 3.05 0.92
N ALA A 135 -4.81 1.92 1.01
CA ALA A 135 -5.45 1.30 -0.14
C ALA A 135 -6.53 2.20 -0.77
N LEU A 136 -7.21 3.01 0.06
CA LEU A 136 -8.15 4.05 -0.40
C LEU A 136 -7.48 5.29 -1.01
N GLY A 137 -6.15 5.31 -1.06
CA GLY A 137 -5.38 6.43 -1.62
C GLY A 137 -5.21 7.61 -0.68
N GLY A 138 -5.47 7.45 0.62
CA GLY A 138 -5.28 8.50 1.62
C GLY A 138 -3.85 8.61 2.16
N GLY A 139 -3.58 9.66 2.92
CA GLY A 139 -2.30 9.87 3.63
C GLY A 139 -1.25 10.68 2.89
N TRP A 140 -1.51 11.11 1.65
CA TRP A 140 -0.58 11.93 0.86
C TRP A 140 -0.87 13.43 0.98
N GLU A 141 -2.05 13.82 1.44
CA GLU A 141 -2.55 15.20 1.46
C GLU A 141 -1.70 16.11 2.35
N SER A 142 -1.14 15.57 3.43
CA SER A 142 -0.23 16.33 4.32
C SER A 142 1.14 16.56 3.71
N VAL A 143 1.58 15.69 2.79
CA VAL A 143 2.88 15.78 2.11
C VAL A 143 2.78 16.61 0.83
N TYR A 144 1.66 16.48 0.12
CA TYR A 144 1.36 17.21 -1.11
C TYR A 144 0.00 17.92 -0.96
N PRO A 145 -0.06 19.03 -0.22
CA PRO A 145 -1.31 19.76 -0.08
C PRO A 145 -1.80 20.20 -1.46
N LEU A 146 -3.02 19.82 -1.82
CA LEU A 146 -3.66 20.30 -3.04
C LEU A 146 -3.68 21.83 -2.97
N ALA A 147 -3.09 22.50 -3.95
CA ALA A 147 -3.23 23.93 -4.10
C ALA A 147 -4.74 24.23 -4.22
N VAL A 148 -5.32 24.78 -3.17
CA VAL A 148 -6.69 25.29 -3.20
C VAL A 148 -6.68 26.39 -4.25
N THR A 149 -7.13 26.06 -5.46
CA THR A 149 -7.36 27.05 -6.51
C THR A 149 -8.46 27.97 -5.98
N ALA A 150 -8.04 29.10 -5.44
CA ALA A 150 -8.95 30.17 -5.02
C ALA A 150 -9.73 30.56 -6.26
N GLN A 151 -10.94 30.04 -6.42
CA GLN A 151 -11.92 30.59 -7.34
C GLN A 151 -12.31 31.97 -6.78
N ARG A 152 -11.83 33.00 -7.46
CA ARG A 152 -12.39 34.35 -7.39
C ARG A 152 -13.38 34.53 -8.53
#